data_82e7d6df68c21aeb49a623bcf0544a89
#
_entry.id   82e7d6df68c21aeb49a623bcf0544a89
#
_cell.length_a   1.000
_cell.length_b   1.000
_cell.length_c   1.000
_cell.angle_alpha   90.00
_cell.angle_beta   90.00
_cell.angle_gamma   90.00
#
_symmetry.space_group_name_H-M   'P 1'
#
loop_
_entity.id
_entity.type
_entity.pdbx_description
1 polymer ?
#
loop_
_entity_poly.entity_id
_entity_poly.type
_entity_poly.pdbx_seq_one_letter_code
_entity_poly.pdbx_strand_id
1 'polypeptide(L)'
;MAEIKKDQERDELFRRIYKIATDLVHAGHVAEWDFKSYVLGTMFYRYISENFTAYINEGEHAAGNKAFDYAKMPDVEAEPAREDLVQEKGFFILPSELFCNVLARADKDDNLNETLERVFNHIESSAASGDAENDFAGLFDDFDVNSKAIGETVAKRNKVLVELLNGVAQMPLFSADGINPDMFGDAYEYLMGMYAANAGKKGGQYFTPADVSELLARLGTIGKTKVNKVYDPACGSGSLLLKVEKVLGKENIERGFYGQEIDLTTYNLCRINMFLHNIEFDKFSIVREDTLLSPQHWDDQPFELIVSNPPFSVPWRASENPLLINDPRFSPAGVLAPDSKGDMAFIMHSLSWLASNGAAAIVCFPGIMYRGGAEQKIRKYLVDNNYVDAVIQLPSNLFLNVTISVDIMLLKKNKTDNAVLFVDASKEFVKVTKNNRLSDDNIRRIVSVVAERRDEQHFARLVPNDEVGSKQNNYNLSVSTYVEQEDTREKIDIVKLNAEIAEIVAREQKLREEIDRIIAEIGNDQRT
;
A
#
# COMPACT_ATOMS: atom_id res chain seq x y z
N MET A 1 -3.76 -29.02 7.85
CA MET A 1 -4.51 -29.45 6.64
C MET A 1 -5.33 -28.32 6.05
N ALA A 2 -6.07 -27.55 6.84
CA ALA A 2 -6.84 -26.40 6.33
C ALA A 2 -5.91 -25.28 5.77
N GLU A 3 -4.81 -25.00 6.45
CA GLU A 3 -3.82 -24.00 6.04
C GLU A 3 -3.11 -24.37 4.71
N ILE A 4 -2.71 -25.64 4.57
CA ILE A 4 -2.11 -26.15 3.32
C ILE A 4 -3.10 -26.08 2.14
N LYS A 5 -4.40 -26.29 2.39
CA LYS A 5 -5.43 -26.17 1.36
C LYS A 5 -5.63 -24.70 0.94
N LYS A 6 -5.59 -23.76 1.89
CA LYS A 6 -5.72 -22.31 1.65
C LYS A 6 -4.51 -21.80 0.81
N ASP A 7 -3.31 -22.25 1.11
CA ASP A 7 -2.11 -21.92 0.34
C ASP A 7 -2.17 -22.46 -1.10
N GLN A 8 -2.68 -23.68 -1.30
CA GLN A 8 -2.83 -24.26 -2.64
C GLN A 8 -3.88 -23.52 -3.49
N GLU A 9 -5.00 -23.13 -2.90
CA GLU A 9 -6.05 -22.35 -3.56
C GLU A 9 -5.53 -20.95 -3.97
N ARG A 10 -4.72 -20.34 -3.11
CA ARG A 10 -4.05 -19.06 -3.36
C ARG A 10 -3.03 -19.14 -4.51
N ASP A 11 -2.20 -20.18 -4.52
CA ASP A 11 -1.23 -20.42 -5.61
C ASP A 11 -1.92 -20.70 -6.95
N GLU A 12 -3.09 -21.36 -6.93
CA GLU A 12 -3.88 -21.58 -8.15
C GLU A 12 -4.49 -20.26 -8.64
N LEU A 13 -5.01 -19.44 -7.74
CA LEU A 13 -5.54 -18.12 -8.05
C LEU A 13 -4.46 -17.25 -8.74
N PHE A 14 -3.27 -17.16 -8.16
CA PHE A 14 -2.16 -16.37 -8.71
C PHE A 14 -1.72 -16.86 -10.08
N ARG A 15 -1.67 -18.18 -10.28
CA ARG A 15 -1.37 -18.77 -11.60
C ARG A 15 -2.43 -18.41 -12.64
N ARG A 16 -3.71 -18.41 -12.28
CA ARG A 16 -4.80 -18.02 -13.18
C ARG A 16 -4.76 -16.55 -13.54
N ILE A 17 -4.56 -15.68 -12.55
CA ILE A 17 -4.39 -14.24 -12.77
C ILE A 17 -3.23 -14.00 -13.73
N TYR A 18 -2.07 -14.60 -13.47
CA TYR A 18 -0.88 -14.46 -14.33
C TYR A 18 -1.15 -14.97 -15.75
N LYS A 19 -1.89 -16.07 -15.90
CA LYS A 19 -2.26 -16.61 -17.21
C LYS A 19 -3.17 -15.65 -17.98
N ILE A 20 -4.23 -15.12 -17.36
CA ILE A 20 -5.12 -14.14 -18.02
C ILE A 20 -4.31 -12.91 -18.43
N ALA A 21 -3.42 -12.44 -17.56
CA ALA A 21 -2.49 -11.35 -17.85
C ALA A 21 -1.67 -11.63 -19.10
N THR A 22 -1.05 -12.79 -19.13
CA THR A 22 -0.15 -13.19 -20.22
C THR A 22 -0.91 -13.41 -21.52
N ASP A 23 -2.09 -14.02 -21.47
CA ASP A 23 -2.92 -14.29 -22.65
C ASP A 23 -3.40 -12.98 -23.30
N LEU A 24 -3.82 -11.98 -22.50
CA LEU A 24 -4.23 -10.65 -23.00
C LEU A 24 -3.05 -9.86 -23.60
N VAL A 25 -1.87 -9.93 -22.99
CA VAL A 25 -0.65 -9.28 -23.51
C VAL A 25 -0.17 -9.97 -24.80
N HIS A 26 -0.16 -11.32 -24.85
CA HIS A 26 0.27 -12.06 -26.03
C HIS A 26 -0.69 -11.94 -27.21
N ALA A 27 -1.98 -11.73 -26.96
CA ALA A 27 -2.94 -11.40 -28.01
C ALA A 27 -2.64 -10.05 -28.68
N GLY A 28 -1.66 -9.29 -28.17
CA GLY A 28 -1.16 -8.04 -28.75
C GLY A 28 -2.14 -6.87 -28.63
N HIS A 29 -3.09 -6.97 -27.72
CA HIS A 29 -4.20 -6.04 -27.64
C HIS A 29 -4.12 -5.07 -26.46
N VAL A 30 -3.38 -5.39 -25.38
CA VAL A 30 -3.27 -4.55 -24.18
C VAL A 30 -1.81 -4.43 -23.77
N ALA A 31 -1.32 -3.22 -23.50
CA ALA A 31 -0.02 -3.06 -22.87
C ALA A 31 -0.05 -3.72 -21.48
N GLU A 32 1.07 -4.31 -21.03
CA GLU A 32 1.19 -4.90 -19.68
C GLU A 32 0.66 -3.97 -18.57
N TRP A 33 0.66 -2.69 -18.86
CA TRP A 33 0.27 -1.62 -17.98
C TRP A 33 -1.26 -1.43 -17.83
N ASP A 34 -2.02 -1.55 -18.92
CA ASP A 34 -3.47 -1.29 -18.95
C ASP A 34 -4.29 -2.53 -18.53
N PHE A 35 -3.66 -3.68 -18.61
CA PHE A 35 -4.23 -4.98 -18.28
C PHE A 35 -4.91 -5.04 -16.88
N LYS A 36 -4.30 -4.40 -15.87
CA LYS A 36 -4.79 -4.42 -14.48
C LYS A 36 -6.23 -3.90 -14.36
N SER A 37 -6.54 -2.79 -15.02
CA SER A 37 -7.86 -2.13 -14.93
C SER A 37 -8.96 -3.04 -15.46
N TYR A 38 -8.68 -3.78 -16.53
CA TYR A 38 -9.62 -4.73 -17.11
C TYR A 38 -9.88 -5.94 -16.21
N VAL A 39 -8.82 -6.55 -15.65
CA VAL A 39 -9.00 -7.70 -14.74
C VAL A 39 -9.64 -7.27 -13.43
N LEU A 40 -9.17 -6.17 -12.84
CA LEU A 40 -9.73 -5.66 -11.59
C LEU A 40 -11.19 -5.21 -11.75
N GLY A 41 -11.51 -4.48 -12.81
CA GLY A 41 -12.88 -4.06 -13.11
C GLY A 41 -13.81 -5.26 -13.32
N THR A 42 -13.35 -6.30 -14.03
CA THR A 42 -14.14 -7.53 -14.23
C THR A 42 -14.28 -8.34 -12.94
N MET A 43 -13.23 -8.44 -12.12
CA MET A 43 -13.30 -9.09 -10.80
C MET A 43 -14.25 -8.34 -9.88
N PHE A 44 -14.19 -7.02 -9.87
CA PHE A 44 -15.08 -6.18 -9.08
C PHE A 44 -16.54 -6.34 -9.53
N TYR A 45 -16.80 -6.29 -10.83
CA TYR A 45 -18.15 -6.54 -11.37
C TYR A 45 -18.68 -7.92 -10.96
N ARG A 46 -17.86 -8.97 -11.05
CA ARG A 46 -18.21 -10.31 -10.56
C ARG A 46 -18.53 -10.29 -9.07
N TYR A 47 -17.67 -9.66 -8.26
CA TYR A 47 -17.82 -9.59 -6.81
C TYR A 47 -19.13 -8.93 -6.41
N ILE A 48 -19.40 -7.70 -6.92
CA ILE A 48 -20.63 -6.99 -6.56
C ILE A 48 -21.88 -7.73 -7.01
N SER A 49 -21.86 -8.35 -8.21
CA SER A 49 -22.98 -9.13 -8.73
C SER A 49 -23.29 -10.34 -7.85
N GLU A 50 -22.27 -11.12 -7.46
CA GLU A 50 -22.45 -12.32 -6.67
C GLU A 50 -22.80 -11.99 -5.21
N ASN A 51 -22.18 -10.92 -4.63
CA ASN A 51 -22.53 -10.44 -3.29
C ASN A 51 -23.97 -9.94 -3.22
N PHE A 52 -24.39 -9.15 -4.22
CA PHE A 52 -25.76 -8.65 -4.31
C PHE A 52 -26.78 -9.78 -4.44
N THR A 53 -26.51 -10.77 -5.31
CA THR A 53 -27.35 -11.95 -5.48
C THR A 53 -27.45 -12.77 -4.19
N ALA A 54 -26.30 -13.00 -3.53
CA ALA A 54 -26.26 -13.76 -2.27
C ALA A 54 -27.12 -13.10 -1.18
N TYR A 55 -26.96 -11.78 -1.02
CA TYR A 55 -27.70 -10.99 -0.03
C TYR A 55 -29.22 -11.13 -0.20
N ILE A 56 -29.72 -10.95 -1.43
CA ILE A 56 -31.17 -11.06 -1.72
C ILE A 56 -31.65 -12.48 -1.52
N ASN A 57 -30.92 -13.49 -2.02
CA ASN A 57 -31.26 -14.89 -1.86
C ASN A 57 -31.31 -15.32 -0.39
N GLU A 58 -30.35 -14.89 0.43
CA GLU A 58 -30.33 -15.19 1.87
C GLU A 58 -31.51 -14.58 2.60
N GLY A 59 -31.91 -13.35 2.29
CA GLY A 59 -33.10 -12.69 2.83
C GLY A 59 -34.39 -13.47 2.51
N GLU A 60 -34.58 -13.82 1.25
CA GLU A 60 -35.74 -14.60 0.77
C GLU A 60 -35.79 -16.03 1.35
N HIS A 61 -34.62 -16.69 1.41
CA HIS A 61 -34.53 -18.02 2.02
C HIS A 61 -34.85 -18.00 3.52
N ALA A 62 -34.40 -16.95 4.24
CA ALA A 62 -34.75 -16.75 5.65
C ALA A 62 -36.23 -16.46 5.85
N ALA A 63 -36.89 -15.78 4.90
CA ALA A 63 -38.34 -15.55 4.87
C ALA A 63 -39.13 -16.80 4.51
N GLY A 64 -38.48 -17.93 4.16
CA GLY A 64 -39.10 -19.23 3.88
C GLY A 64 -39.18 -19.57 2.39
N ASN A 65 -38.78 -18.70 1.49
CA ASN A 65 -38.79 -18.91 0.03
C ASN A 65 -37.49 -19.59 -0.45
N LYS A 66 -37.28 -20.84 -0.04
CA LYS A 66 -36.02 -21.59 -0.30
C LYS A 66 -35.75 -21.88 -1.78
N ALA A 67 -36.71 -21.72 -2.67
CA ALA A 67 -36.56 -21.93 -4.11
C ALA A 67 -36.25 -20.63 -4.87
N PHE A 68 -36.25 -19.52 -4.18
CA PHE A 68 -35.95 -18.22 -4.77
C PHE A 68 -34.51 -18.14 -5.27
N ASP A 69 -34.33 -17.55 -6.45
CA ASP A 69 -33.04 -17.29 -7.05
C ASP A 69 -33.12 -15.96 -7.84
N TYR A 70 -32.56 -14.92 -7.30
CA TYR A 70 -32.58 -13.58 -7.88
C TYR A 70 -32.05 -13.56 -9.31
N ALA A 71 -31.06 -14.37 -9.63
CA ALA A 71 -30.47 -14.43 -10.97
C ALA A 71 -31.45 -14.97 -12.04
N LYS A 72 -32.56 -15.63 -11.65
CA LYS A 72 -33.60 -16.16 -12.53
C LYS A 72 -34.85 -15.28 -12.59
N MET A 73 -34.90 -14.23 -11.78
CA MET A 73 -36.03 -13.32 -11.72
C MET A 73 -36.10 -12.45 -12.98
N PRO A 74 -37.29 -12.16 -13.52
CA PRO A 74 -37.42 -11.14 -14.58
C PRO A 74 -37.12 -9.74 -14.07
N ASP A 75 -36.45 -8.91 -14.87
CA ASP A 75 -36.07 -7.53 -14.51
C ASP A 75 -37.27 -6.70 -14.03
N VAL A 76 -38.43 -6.85 -14.69
CA VAL A 76 -39.69 -6.15 -14.34
C VAL A 76 -40.19 -6.49 -12.94
N GLU A 77 -39.87 -7.65 -12.43
CA GLU A 77 -40.25 -8.08 -11.07
C GLU A 77 -39.22 -7.64 -10.02
N ALA A 78 -37.97 -7.42 -10.43
CA ALA A 78 -36.89 -6.92 -9.57
C ALA A 78 -36.95 -5.40 -9.38
N GLU A 79 -37.38 -4.65 -10.39
CA GLU A 79 -37.38 -3.18 -10.42
C GLU A 79 -38.11 -2.51 -9.23
N PRO A 80 -39.23 -3.02 -8.73
CA PRO A 80 -39.92 -2.45 -7.57
C PRO A 80 -39.10 -2.43 -6.27
N ALA A 81 -38.12 -3.31 -6.12
CA ALA A 81 -37.25 -3.38 -4.93
C ALA A 81 -36.00 -2.45 -5.03
N ARG A 82 -35.85 -1.72 -6.13
CA ARG A 82 -34.67 -0.88 -6.39
C ARG A 82 -34.39 0.09 -5.26
N GLU A 83 -35.37 0.89 -4.85
CA GLU A 83 -35.18 1.93 -3.84
C GLU A 83 -34.71 1.36 -2.50
N ASP A 84 -35.33 0.27 -2.03
CA ASP A 84 -34.98 -0.38 -0.79
C ASP A 84 -33.55 -0.97 -0.86
N LEU A 85 -33.24 -1.66 -1.97
CA LEU A 85 -31.91 -2.27 -2.17
C LEU A 85 -30.80 -1.24 -2.32
N VAL A 86 -31.05 -0.10 -2.95
CA VAL A 86 -30.08 1.02 -3.00
C VAL A 86 -29.85 1.58 -1.60
N GLN A 87 -30.88 1.71 -0.79
CA GLN A 87 -30.73 2.18 0.57
C GLN A 87 -29.91 1.21 1.43
N GLU A 88 -30.09 -0.10 1.25
CA GLU A 88 -29.43 -1.14 2.05
C GLU A 88 -28.01 -1.46 1.55
N LYS A 89 -27.80 -1.50 0.22
CA LYS A 89 -26.53 -1.96 -0.39
C LYS A 89 -25.72 -0.87 -1.06
N GLY A 90 -26.31 0.32 -1.24
CA GLY A 90 -25.69 1.45 -1.91
C GLY A 90 -25.84 1.44 -3.44
N PHE A 91 -26.30 0.34 -4.05
CA PHE A 91 -26.44 0.20 -5.50
C PHE A 91 -27.49 -0.85 -5.85
N PHE A 92 -27.84 -0.93 -7.15
CA PHE A 92 -28.78 -1.92 -7.66
C PHE A 92 -28.27 -2.53 -8.97
N ILE A 93 -28.46 -3.84 -9.14
CA ILE A 93 -28.15 -4.58 -10.37
C ILE A 93 -29.40 -5.37 -10.79
N LEU A 94 -29.87 -5.19 -12.03
CA LEU A 94 -30.93 -5.98 -12.60
C LEU A 94 -30.51 -7.45 -12.77
N PRO A 95 -31.43 -8.42 -12.61
CA PRO A 95 -31.11 -9.83 -12.86
C PRO A 95 -30.42 -10.09 -14.20
N SER A 96 -30.91 -9.48 -15.30
CA SER A 96 -30.28 -9.63 -16.62
C SER A 96 -28.87 -9.03 -16.71
N GLU A 97 -28.50 -8.14 -15.79
CA GLU A 97 -27.21 -7.43 -15.73
C GLU A 97 -26.21 -8.07 -14.76
N LEU A 98 -26.61 -9.13 -14.06
CA LEU A 98 -25.69 -9.90 -13.21
C LEU A 98 -24.58 -10.54 -14.04
N PHE A 99 -23.38 -10.62 -13.45
CA PHE A 99 -22.21 -11.20 -14.10
C PHE A 99 -22.48 -12.59 -14.71
N CYS A 100 -23.16 -13.49 -13.98
CA CYS A 100 -23.49 -14.83 -14.45
C CYS A 100 -24.42 -14.82 -15.70
N ASN A 101 -25.36 -13.90 -15.76
CA ASN A 101 -26.31 -13.79 -16.87
C ASN A 101 -25.69 -13.09 -18.09
N VAL A 102 -24.84 -12.11 -17.89
CA VAL A 102 -24.05 -11.50 -18.97
C VAL A 102 -23.07 -12.52 -19.55
N LEU A 103 -22.33 -13.24 -18.71
CA LEU A 103 -21.40 -14.29 -19.11
C LEU A 103 -22.10 -15.39 -19.94
N ALA A 104 -23.29 -15.83 -19.53
CA ALA A 104 -24.04 -16.90 -20.21
C ALA A 104 -24.41 -16.57 -21.66
N ARG A 105 -24.48 -15.28 -22.02
CA ARG A 105 -24.81 -14.83 -23.38
C ARG A 105 -23.62 -14.15 -24.11
N ALA A 106 -22.50 -13.95 -23.45
CA ALA A 106 -21.38 -13.16 -23.94
C ALA A 106 -20.84 -13.62 -25.32
N ASP A 107 -20.74 -14.94 -25.55
CA ASP A 107 -20.29 -15.51 -26.83
C ASP A 107 -21.24 -15.23 -28.02
N LYS A 108 -22.46 -14.83 -27.74
CA LYS A 108 -23.52 -14.59 -28.75
C LYS A 108 -23.93 -13.13 -28.85
N ASP A 109 -23.32 -12.27 -28.02
CA ASP A 109 -23.59 -10.82 -28.00
C ASP A 109 -22.61 -10.10 -28.89
N ASP A 110 -23.01 -9.80 -30.11
CA ASP A 110 -22.18 -9.05 -31.07
C ASP A 110 -21.85 -7.61 -30.60
N ASN A 111 -22.59 -7.11 -29.60
CA ASN A 111 -22.42 -5.78 -29.01
C ASN A 111 -22.07 -5.87 -27.52
N LEU A 112 -21.31 -6.88 -27.10
CA LEU A 112 -20.95 -7.10 -25.70
C LEU A 112 -20.29 -5.87 -25.03
N ASN A 113 -19.48 -5.12 -25.76
CA ASN A 113 -18.90 -3.88 -25.27
C ASN A 113 -19.97 -2.85 -24.88
N GLU A 114 -21.00 -2.64 -25.70
CA GLU A 114 -22.12 -1.72 -25.39
C GLU A 114 -22.99 -2.27 -24.25
N THR A 115 -23.16 -3.60 -24.19
CA THR A 115 -23.86 -4.25 -23.09
C THR A 115 -23.17 -4.01 -21.76
N LEU A 116 -21.84 -4.21 -21.69
CA LEU A 116 -21.08 -3.97 -20.46
C LEU A 116 -21.06 -2.49 -20.08
N GLU A 117 -20.85 -1.58 -21.04
CA GLU A 117 -20.89 -0.13 -20.78
C GLU A 117 -22.25 0.28 -20.18
N ARG A 118 -23.35 -0.22 -20.72
CA ARG A 118 -24.69 0.04 -20.19
C ARG A 118 -24.86 -0.53 -18.79
N VAL A 119 -24.39 -1.74 -18.52
CA VAL A 119 -24.46 -2.38 -17.19
C VAL A 119 -23.69 -1.54 -16.16
N PHE A 120 -22.47 -1.11 -16.47
CA PHE A 120 -21.66 -0.29 -15.57
C PHE A 120 -22.31 1.07 -15.29
N ASN A 121 -22.80 1.75 -16.32
CA ASN A 121 -23.55 2.98 -16.18
C ASN A 121 -24.83 2.82 -15.36
N HIS A 122 -25.55 1.71 -15.49
CA HIS A 122 -26.74 1.43 -14.68
C HIS A 122 -26.40 1.20 -13.20
N ILE A 123 -25.32 0.47 -12.90
CA ILE A 123 -24.86 0.26 -11.53
C ILE A 123 -24.47 1.61 -10.89
N GLU A 124 -23.63 2.40 -11.54
CA GLU A 124 -23.19 3.70 -11.04
C GLU A 124 -24.36 4.67 -10.87
N SER A 125 -25.24 4.78 -11.87
CA SER A 125 -26.40 5.68 -11.80
C SER A 125 -27.44 5.24 -10.78
N SER A 126 -27.53 3.96 -10.43
CA SER A 126 -28.42 3.48 -9.38
C SER A 126 -28.02 4.01 -8.00
N ALA A 127 -26.73 4.21 -7.74
CA ALA A 127 -26.21 4.75 -6.50
C ALA A 127 -26.41 6.28 -6.36
N ALA A 128 -26.64 7.00 -7.47
CA ALA A 128 -26.75 8.47 -7.50
C ALA A 128 -27.94 9.04 -6.69
N SER A 129 -28.89 8.23 -6.28
CA SER A 129 -30.03 8.62 -5.43
C SER A 129 -29.84 8.31 -3.95
N GLY A 130 -28.69 7.74 -3.56
CA GLY A 130 -28.40 7.27 -2.20
C GLY A 130 -27.13 7.87 -1.60
N ASP A 131 -26.83 7.47 -0.37
CA ASP A 131 -25.64 7.91 0.39
C ASP A 131 -24.32 7.42 -0.25
N ALA A 132 -24.39 6.40 -1.13
CA ALA A 132 -23.26 5.80 -1.82
C ALA A 132 -22.88 6.48 -3.15
N GLU A 133 -23.49 7.60 -3.54
CA GLU A 133 -23.25 8.29 -4.82
C GLU A 133 -21.73 8.49 -5.07
N ASN A 134 -21.04 9.05 -4.11
CA ASN A 134 -19.60 9.31 -4.24
C ASN A 134 -18.74 8.05 -4.29
N ASP A 135 -19.22 6.95 -3.75
CA ASP A 135 -18.47 5.69 -3.67
C ASP A 135 -18.58 4.86 -4.94
N PHE A 136 -19.64 5.03 -5.72
CA PHE A 136 -19.86 4.33 -6.99
C PHE A 136 -19.57 5.17 -8.24
N ALA A 137 -19.68 6.50 -8.19
CA ALA A 137 -19.49 7.36 -9.36
C ALA A 137 -18.10 7.16 -9.99
N GLY A 138 -18.06 6.80 -11.28
CA GLY A 138 -16.84 6.63 -12.07
C GLY A 138 -15.96 5.44 -11.64
N LEU A 139 -16.50 4.46 -10.95
CA LEU A 139 -15.76 3.27 -10.50
C LEU A 139 -15.27 2.41 -11.66
N PHE A 140 -16.02 2.40 -12.77
CA PHE A 140 -15.67 1.67 -13.97
C PHE A 140 -14.98 2.52 -15.05
N ASP A 141 -14.67 3.80 -14.79
CA ASP A 141 -14.04 4.71 -15.78
C ASP A 141 -12.70 4.17 -16.34
N ASP A 142 -11.93 3.48 -15.50
CA ASP A 142 -10.66 2.87 -15.90
C ASP A 142 -10.86 1.54 -16.68
N PHE A 143 -12.09 1.03 -16.76
CA PHE A 143 -12.46 -0.16 -17.51
C PHE A 143 -13.14 0.22 -18.84
N ASP A 144 -12.43 0.93 -19.71
CA ASP A 144 -12.94 1.36 -21.02
C ASP A 144 -13.11 0.18 -21.98
N VAL A 145 -14.33 -0.37 -22.01
CA VAL A 145 -14.72 -1.50 -22.89
C VAL A 145 -14.70 -1.14 -24.39
N ASN A 146 -14.64 0.15 -24.72
CA ASN A 146 -14.57 0.69 -26.07
C ASN A 146 -13.16 1.07 -26.51
N SER A 147 -12.16 0.92 -25.62
CA SER A 147 -10.77 1.26 -25.90
C SER A 147 -10.20 0.51 -27.11
N LYS A 148 -9.47 1.25 -27.95
CA LYS A 148 -8.68 0.64 -29.02
C LYS A 148 -7.54 -0.24 -28.50
N ALA A 149 -7.14 -0.06 -27.25
CA ALA A 149 -6.12 -0.89 -26.61
C ALA A 149 -6.51 -2.37 -26.55
N ILE A 150 -7.80 -2.69 -26.35
CA ILE A 150 -8.30 -4.08 -26.35
C ILE A 150 -8.75 -4.58 -27.73
N GLY A 151 -8.81 -3.72 -28.74
CA GLY A 151 -9.12 -4.11 -30.12
C GLY A 151 -9.55 -2.95 -31.02
N GLU A 152 -9.00 -2.90 -32.22
CA GLU A 152 -9.30 -1.85 -33.19
C GLU A 152 -10.74 -1.88 -33.74
N THR A 153 -11.41 -3.03 -33.66
CA THR A 153 -12.79 -3.24 -34.14
C THR A 153 -13.66 -3.79 -33.00
N VAL A 154 -14.99 -3.56 -33.08
CA VAL A 154 -15.96 -4.09 -32.10
C VAL A 154 -15.79 -5.62 -31.93
N ALA A 155 -15.70 -6.36 -33.04
CA ALA A 155 -15.53 -7.81 -32.99
C ALA A 155 -14.25 -8.27 -32.26
N LYS A 156 -13.13 -7.52 -32.42
CA LYS A 156 -11.88 -7.81 -31.69
C LYS A 156 -12.03 -7.48 -30.21
N ARG A 157 -12.62 -6.33 -29.87
CA ARG A 157 -12.89 -5.94 -28.49
C ARG A 157 -13.77 -6.98 -27.78
N ASN A 158 -14.90 -7.36 -28.42
CA ASN A 158 -15.82 -8.33 -27.83
C ASN A 158 -15.15 -9.68 -27.61
N LYS A 159 -14.28 -10.13 -28.51
CA LYS A 159 -13.51 -11.36 -28.30
C LYS A 159 -12.65 -11.29 -27.02
N VAL A 160 -11.92 -10.18 -26.81
CA VAL A 160 -11.10 -9.97 -25.61
C VAL A 160 -11.97 -9.89 -24.35
N LEU A 161 -13.12 -9.21 -24.42
CA LEU A 161 -14.05 -9.14 -23.30
C LEU A 161 -14.65 -10.50 -22.92
N VAL A 162 -14.98 -11.34 -23.91
CA VAL A 162 -15.42 -12.73 -23.68
C VAL A 162 -14.32 -13.55 -23.01
N GLU A 163 -13.09 -13.48 -23.49
CA GLU A 163 -11.94 -14.17 -22.89
C GLU A 163 -11.70 -13.71 -21.44
N LEU A 164 -11.83 -12.41 -21.18
CA LEU A 164 -11.69 -11.81 -19.87
C LEU A 164 -12.79 -12.28 -18.89
N LEU A 165 -14.05 -12.20 -19.30
CA LEU A 165 -15.19 -12.68 -18.49
C LEU A 165 -15.05 -14.16 -18.16
N ASN A 166 -14.72 -15.00 -19.15
CA ASN A 166 -14.49 -16.43 -18.94
C ASN A 166 -13.29 -16.71 -18.02
N GLY A 167 -12.20 -15.96 -18.18
CA GLY A 167 -11.02 -16.08 -17.34
C GLY A 167 -11.31 -15.76 -15.87
N VAL A 168 -11.97 -14.63 -15.64
CA VAL A 168 -12.37 -14.21 -14.28
C VAL A 168 -13.39 -15.18 -13.68
N ALA A 169 -14.36 -15.69 -14.48
CA ALA A 169 -15.34 -16.69 -14.02
C ALA A 169 -14.69 -17.97 -13.49
N GLN A 170 -13.54 -18.36 -14.03
CA GLN A 170 -12.80 -19.56 -13.62
C GLN A 170 -11.90 -19.36 -12.40
N MET A 171 -11.74 -18.14 -11.90
CA MET A 171 -10.95 -17.89 -10.70
C MET A 171 -11.65 -18.52 -9.46
N PRO A 172 -10.89 -19.17 -8.55
CA PRO A 172 -11.44 -19.78 -7.34
C PRO A 172 -11.72 -18.73 -6.26
N LEU A 173 -12.53 -17.72 -6.60
CA LEU A 173 -12.88 -16.61 -5.70
C LEU A 173 -14.05 -16.93 -4.76
N PHE A 174 -14.68 -18.09 -4.98
CA PHE A 174 -15.85 -18.57 -4.23
C PHE A 174 -15.58 -19.97 -3.72
N SER A 175 -16.03 -20.25 -2.50
CA SER A 175 -16.02 -21.57 -1.90
C SER A 175 -17.43 -22.20 -1.96
N ALA A 176 -17.55 -23.45 -1.53
CA ALA A 176 -18.85 -24.11 -1.39
C ALA A 176 -19.75 -23.39 -0.36
N ASP A 177 -19.17 -22.62 0.53
CA ASP A 177 -19.85 -21.88 1.61
C ASP A 177 -20.16 -20.42 1.22
N GLY A 178 -19.92 -20.02 -0.04
CA GLY A 178 -20.20 -18.68 -0.55
C GLY A 178 -18.95 -17.87 -0.94
N ILE A 179 -19.08 -16.55 -0.89
CA ILE A 179 -18.00 -15.59 -1.22
C ILE A 179 -16.85 -15.73 -0.21
N ASN A 180 -15.64 -15.78 -0.72
CA ASN A 180 -14.43 -15.74 0.10
C ASN A 180 -13.73 -14.36 -0.04
N PRO A 181 -14.03 -13.39 0.84
CA PRO A 181 -13.45 -12.05 0.76
C PRO A 181 -11.92 -12.03 0.82
N ASP A 182 -11.32 -12.96 1.59
CA ASP A 182 -9.87 -13.07 1.67
C ASP A 182 -9.23 -13.38 0.29
N MET A 183 -9.89 -14.21 -0.52
CA MET A 183 -9.38 -14.57 -1.85
C MET A 183 -9.47 -13.42 -2.85
N PHE A 184 -10.50 -12.58 -2.76
CA PHE A 184 -10.60 -11.37 -3.56
C PHE A 184 -9.53 -10.36 -3.17
N GLY A 185 -9.31 -10.15 -1.88
CA GLY A 185 -8.24 -9.30 -1.36
C GLY A 185 -6.85 -9.81 -1.77
N ASP A 186 -6.60 -11.11 -1.65
CA ASP A 186 -5.33 -11.74 -2.09
C ASP A 186 -5.10 -11.57 -3.61
N ALA A 187 -6.16 -11.72 -4.43
CA ALA A 187 -6.10 -11.50 -5.86
C ALA A 187 -5.75 -10.04 -6.19
N TYR A 188 -6.39 -9.11 -5.50
CA TYR A 188 -6.13 -7.68 -5.64
C TYR A 188 -4.68 -7.34 -5.26
N GLU A 189 -4.21 -7.76 -4.08
CA GLU A 189 -2.83 -7.52 -3.62
C GLU A 189 -1.80 -8.11 -4.61
N TYR A 190 -2.05 -9.29 -5.15
CA TYR A 190 -1.18 -9.92 -6.15
C TYR A 190 -1.11 -9.10 -7.45
N LEU A 191 -2.26 -8.67 -7.98
CA LEU A 191 -2.32 -7.82 -9.18
C LEU A 191 -1.62 -6.48 -8.97
N MET A 192 -1.79 -5.86 -7.79
CA MET A 192 -1.12 -4.61 -7.45
C MET A 192 0.39 -4.81 -7.31
N GLY A 193 0.85 -5.93 -6.75
CA GLY A 193 2.26 -6.31 -6.68
C GLY A 193 2.89 -6.48 -8.07
N MET A 194 2.21 -7.17 -8.98
CA MET A 194 2.64 -7.30 -10.39
C MET A 194 2.72 -5.93 -11.07
N TYR A 195 1.71 -5.08 -10.85
CA TYR A 195 1.68 -3.72 -11.36
C TYR A 195 2.87 -2.89 -10.87
N ALA A 196 3.12 -2.87 -9.57
CA ALA A 196 4.22 -2.10 -8.98
C ALA A 196 5.60 -2.57 -9.48
N ALA A 197 5.77 -3.89 -9.70
CA ALA A 197 7.00 -4.46 -10.25
C ALA A 197 7.30 -4.00 -11.68
N ASN A 198 6.26 -3.80 -12.51
CA ASN A 198 6.37 -3.43 -13.93
C ASN A 198 6.30 -1.92 -14.16
N ALA A 199 5.80 -1.14 -13.20
CA ALA A 199 5.61 0.31 -13.28
C ALA A 199 6.91 1.13 -13.26
N GLY A 200 8.08 0.50 -13.22
CA GLY A 200 9.37 1.18 -13.19
C GLY A 200 9.55 2.07 -11.95
N LYS A 201 10.26 3.22 -12.11
CA LYS A 201 10.53 4.14 -10.98
C LYS A 201 9.28 4.73 -10.29
N LYS A 202 8.16 4.81 -10.99
CA LYS A 202 6.90 5.32 -10.42
C LYS A 202 6.16 4.27 -9.58
N GLY A 203 6.35 2.97 -9.83
CA GLY A 203 5.64 1.91 -9.13
C GLY A 203 5.92 1.83 -7.62
N GLY A 204 7.14 2.13 -7.20
CA GLY A 204 7.51 2.13 -5.78
C GLY A 204 6.90 3.27 -4.94
N GLN A 205 6.33 4.30 -5.60
CA GLN A 205 5.64 5.41 -4.92
C GLN A 205 4.18 5.08 -4.57
N TYR A 206 3.57 4.11 -5.28
CA TYR A 206 2.15 3.78 -5.15
C TYR A 206 1.87 2.49 -4.39
N PHE A 207 2.91 1.77 -3.98
CA PHE A 207 2.74 0.48 -3.33
C PHE A 207 3.62 0.37 -2.08
N THR A 208 2.98 0.26 -0.92
CA THR A 208 3.65 -0.03 0.35
C THR A 208 3.73 -1.54 0.54
N PRO A 209 4.92 -2.12 0.78
CA PRO A 209 5.04 -3.54 1.07
C PRO A 209 4.14 -3.98 2.23
N ALA A 210 3.54 -5.16 2.11
CA ALA A 210 2.55 -5.65 3.08
C ALA A 210 3.09 -5.77 4.51
N ASP A 211 4.37 -6.12 4.66
CA ASP A 211 5.07 -6.19 5.94
C ASP A 211 5.31 -4.81 6.56
N VAL A 212 5.64 -3.80 5.75
CA VAL A 212 5.75 -2.41 6.20
C VAL A 212 4.37 -1.86 6.59
N SER A 213 3.34 -2.16 5.80
CA SER A 213 1.95 -1.78 6.12
C SER A 213 1.51 -2.38 7.46
N GLU A 214 1.87 -3.64 7.72
CA GLU A 214 1.58 -4.30 8.98
C GLU A 214 2.33 -3.66 10.15
N LEU A 215 3.60 -3.32 9.96
CA LEU A 215 4.38 -2.61 10.98
C LEU A 215 3.74 -1.26 11.33
N LEU A 216 3.35 -0.45 10.33
CA LEU A 216 2.67 0.83 10.53
C LEU A 216 1.36 0.68 11.30
N ALA A 217 0.53 -0.28 10.91
CA ALA A 217 -0.73 -0.57 11.58
C ALA A 217 -0.51 -0.97 13.05
N ARG A 218 0.44 -1.87 13.32
CA ARG A 218 0.76 -2.29 14.69
C ARG A 218 1.37 -1.18 15.54
N LEU A 219 2.25 -0.34 14.99
CA LEU A 219 2.81 0.82 15.69
C LEU A 219 1.74 1.85 16.06
N GLY A 220 0.85 2.17 15.11
CA GLY A 220 -0.24 3.13 15.34
C GLY A 220 -1.29 2.64 16.33
N THR A 221 -1.43 1.33 16.49
CA THR A 221 -2.43 0.70 17.38
C THR A 221 -1.88 0.28 18.74
N ILE A 222 -0.61 0.58 19.05
CA ILE A 222 -0.03 0.28 20.38
C ILE A 222 -0.91 0.87 21.50
N GLY A 223 -1.37 -0.02 22.40
CA GLY A 223 -2.23 0.35 23.53
C GLY A 223 -3.68 0.65 23.17
N LYS A 224 -4.11 0.38 21.92
CA LYS A 224 -5.49 0.56 21.47
C LYS A 224 -6.15 -0.80 21.18
N THR A 225 -7.37 -0.98 21.64
CA THR A 225 -8.23 -2.12 21.30
C THR A 225 -9.34 -1.72 20.33
N LYS A 226 -9.64 -0.43 20.25
CA LYS A 226 -10.65 0.18 19.38
C LYS A 226 -10.19 1.54 18.90
N VAL A 227 -10.65 1.94 17.74
CA VAL A 227 -10.51 3.30 17.20
C VAL A 227 -11.83 3.75 16.58
N ASN A 228 -12.10 5.05 16.63
CA ASN A 228 -13.29 5.60 16.00
C ASN A 228 -13.11 5.69 14.48
N LYS A 229 -12.06 6.38 14.03
CA LYS A 229 -11.77 6.64 12.61
C LYS A 229 -10.30 6.40 12.30
N VAL A 230 -10.06 5.80 11.13
CA VAL A 230 -8.71 5.62 10.55
C VAL A 230 -8.57 6.53 9.33
N TYR A 231 -7.44 7.21 9.19
CA TYR A 231 -7.21 8.14 8.08
C TYR A 231 -5.84 7.92 7.42
N ASP A 232 -5.82 8.06 6.09
CA ASP A 232 -4.60 8.14 5.29
C ASP A 232 -4.67 9.33 4.33
N PRO A 233 -3.83 10.38 4.51
CA PRO A 233 -3.81 11.57 3.67
C PRO A 233 -3.26 11.35 2.24
N ALA A 234 -2.72 10.17 1.94
CA ALA A 234 -2.21 9.76 0.63
C ALA A 234 -2.46 8.26 0.47
N CYS A 235 -3.74 7.87 0.47
CA CYS A 235 -4.17 6.51 0.72
C CYS A 235 -3.78 5.53 -0.39
N GLY A 236 -3.39 6.00 -1.57
CA GLY A 236 -3.02 5.13 -2.66
C GLY A 236 -4.13 4.14 -2.97
N SER A 237 -3.80 2.86 -3.01
CA SER A 237 -4.76 1.77 -3.21
C SER A 237 -5.52 1.34 -1.95
N GLY A 238 -5.37 2.03 -0.81
CA GLY A 238 -6.04 1.72 0.45
C GLY A 238 -5.43 0.55 1.25
N SER A 239 -4.33 -0.03 0.79
CA SER A 239 -3.72 -1.21 1.42
C SER A 239 -3.33 -0.98 2.90
N LEU A 240 -2.90 0.24 3.25
CA LEU A 240 -2.58 0.61 4.63
C LEU A 240 -3.83 0.63 5.52
N LEU A 241 -4.91 1.23 5.03
CA LEU A 241 -6.19 1.29 5.76
C LEU A 241 -6.72 -0.12 6.04
N LEU A 242 -6.72 -0.99 5.03
CA LEU A 242 -7.16 -2.39 5.14
C LEU A 242 -6.23 -3.23 6.03
N LYS A 243 -4.94 -2.87 6.11
CA LYS A 243 -4.03 -3.55 7.05
C LYS A 243 -4.36 -3.21 8.51
N VAL A 244 -4.85 -1.99 8.79
CA VAL A 244 -5.35 -1.63 10.13
C VAL A 244 -6.57 -2.50 10.49
N GLU A 245 -7.48 -2.73 9.55
CA GLU A 245 -8.61 -3.65 9.76
C GLU A 245 -8.15 -5.05 10.17
N LYS A 246 -7.17 -5.61 9.43
CA LYS A 246 -6.63 -6.94 9.76
C LYS A 246 -5.95 -7.01 11.13
N VAL A 247 -5.40 -5.89 11.64
CA VAL A 247 -4.71 -5.83 12.94
C VAL A 247 -5.67 -5.64 14.09
N LEU A 248 -6.69 -4.78 13.96
CA LEU A 248 -7.65 -4.46 15.01
C LEU A 248 -8.90 -5.35 15.01
N GLY A 249 -9.32 -5.82 13.84
CA GLY A 249 -10.65 -6.37 13.58
C GLY A 249 -11.64 -5.28 13.15
N LYS A 250 -12.47 -5.60 12.17
CA LYS A 250 -13.46 -4.69 11.56
C LYS A 250 -14.40 -4.07 12.62
N GLU A 251 -14.85 -4.87 13.56
CA GLU A 251 -15.77 -4.50 14.64
C GLU A 251 -15.17 -3.50 15.65
N ASN A 252 -13.85 -3.31 15.61
CA ASN A 252 -13.12 -2.39 16.48
C ASN A 252 -12.81 -1.04 15.82
N ILE A 253 -13.34 -0.79 14.62
CA ILE A 253 -13.24 0.47 13.88
C ILE A 253 -14.66 1.02 13.71
N GLU A 254 -15.06 1.96 14.58
CA GLU A 254 -16.48 2.31 14.76
C GLU A 254 -17.08 3.03 13.53
N ARG A 255 -16.42 4.08 13.05
CA ARG A 255 -16.89 4.92 11.91
C ARG A 255 -16.17 4.64 10.60
N GLY A 256 -15.16 3.76 10.62
CA GLY A 256 -14.53 3.27 9.40
C GLY A 256 -13.30 4.05 8.95
N PHE A 257 -13.11 4.10 7.63
CA PHE A 257 -11.88 4.49 6.96
C PHE A 257 -12.06 5.76 6.15
N TYR A 258 -11.09 6.64 6.25
CA TYR A 258 -11.06 7.91 5.53
C TYR A 258 -9.75 8.00 4.75
N GLY A 259 -9.82 8.47 3.53
CA GLY A 259 -8.64 8.61 2.70
C GLY A 259 -8.75 9.71 1.68
N GLN A 260 -7.61 10.23 1.25
CA GLN A 260 -7.55 11.18 0.16
C GLN A 260 -6.44 10.79 -0.81
N GLU A 261 -6.73 10.84 -2.11
CA GLU A 261 -5.82 10.47 -3.19
C GLU A 261 -5.99 11.45 -4.36
N ILE A 262 -4.90 11.85 -4.98
CA ILE A 262 -4.92 12.82 -6.08
C ILE A 262 -5.08 12.15 -7.45
N ASP A 263 -4.52 10.95 -7.62
CA ASP A 263 -4.55 10.21 -8.89
C ASP A 263 -5.88 9.48 -9.07
N LEU A 264 -6.55 9.71 -10.21
CA LEU A 264 -7.88 9.15 -10.49
C LEU A 264 -7.87 7.61 -10.46
N THR A 265 -6.94 7.00 -11.17
CA THR A 265 -6.87 5.54 -11.27
C THR A 265 -6.62 4.92 -9.90
N THR A 266 -5.71 5.47 -9.12
CA THR A 266 -5.38 4.99 -7.77
C THR A 266 -6.54 5.21 -6.80
N TYR A 267 -7.25 6.33 -6.92
CA TYR A 267 -8.48 6.61 -6.18
C TYR A 267 -9.57 5.56 -6.46
N ASN A 268 -9.83 5.23 -7.74
CA ASN A 268 -10.78 4.19 -8.11
C ASN A 268 -10.36 2.82 -7.58
N LEU A 269 -9.07 2.50 -7.68
CA LEU A 269 -8.50 1.26 -7.13
C LEU A 269 -8.70 1.15 -5.61
N CYS A 270 -8.58 2.25 -4.87
CA CYS A 270 -8.81 2.28 -3.43
C CYS A 270 -10.27 1.91 -3.10
N ARG A 271 -11.25 2.53 -3.76
CA ARG A 271 -12.68 2.25 -3.54
C ARG A 271 -13.04 0.80 -3.88
N ILE A 272 -12.57 0.31 -5.03
CA ILE A 272 -12.72 -1.10 -5.41
C ILE A 272 -12.12 -2.02 -4.34
N ASN A 273 -10.94 -1.67 -3.81
CA ASN A 273 -10.27 -2.46 -2.79
C ASN A 273 -11.07 -2.51 -1.48
N MET A 274 -11.69 -1.41 -1.05
CA MET A 274 -12.58 -1.39 0.11
C MET A 274 -13.74 -2.38 -0.08
N PHE A 275 -14.43 -2.34 -1.22
CA PHE A 275 -15.52 -3.26 -1.52
C PHE A 275 -15.04 -4.72 -1.56
N LEU A 276 -13.94 -5.02 -2.24
CA LEU A 276 -13.39 -6.39 -2.34
C LEU A 276 -13.02 -7.00 -0.98
N HIS A 277 -12.73 -6.16 0.02
CA HIS A 277 -12.53 -6.57 1.42
C HIS A 277 -13.82 -6.51 2.24
N ASN A 278 -14.98 -6.43 1.57
CA ASN A 278 -16.29 -6.40 2.21
C ASN A 278 -16.47 -5.23 3.21
N ILE A 279 -15.82 -4.08 2.96
CA ILE A 279 -16.11 -2.85 3.69
C ILE A 279 -17.36 -2.25 3.10
N GLU A 280 -18.36 -2.00 3.94
CA GLU A 280 -19.65 -1.42 3.54
C GLU A 280 -19.46 0.05 3.13
N PHE A 281 -20.29 0.55 2.21
CA PHE A 281 -20.18 1.90 1.66
C PHE A 281 -20.27 2.99 2.74
N ASP A 282 -21.00 2.79 3.83
CA ASP A 282 -21.11 3.71 4.97
C ASP A 282 -19.89 3.66 5.93
N LYS A 283 -18.94 2.75 5.68
CA LYS A 283 -17.74 2.52 6.51
C LYS A 283 -16.46 3.03 5.87
N PHE A 284 -16.51 3.68 4.73
CA PHE A 284 -15.36 4.38 4.19
C PHE A 284 -15.75 5.68 3.48
N SER A 285 -14.85 6.61 3.45
CA SER A 285 -14.97 7.85 2.68
C SER A 285 -13.62 8.14 2.05
N ILE A 286 -13.49 7.83 0.77
CA ILE A 286 -12.29 8.12 -0.02
C ILE A 286 -12.60 9.26 -0.97
N VAL A 287 -11.79 10.31 -0.96
CA VAL A 287 -12.01 11.50 -1.76
C VAL A 287 -10.82 11.76 -2.68
N ARG A 288 -11.12 12.17 -3.92
CA ARG A 288 -10.11 12.52 -4.90
C ARG A 288 -9.84 14.02 -4.89
N GLU A 289 -8.72 14.42 -4.28
CA GLU A 289 -8.26 15.82 -4.31
C GLU A 289 -6.81 15.92 -3.76
N ASP A 290 -6.15 17.06 -3.96
CA ASP A 290 -4.85 17.35 -3.36
C ASP A 290 -4.99 17.61 -1.85
N THR A 291 -4.49 16.72 -1.03
CA THR A 291 -4.57 16.79 0.44
C THR A 291 -3.93 18.05 1.01
N LEU A 292 -2.82 18.49 0.44
CA LEU A 292 -2.08 19.63 0.98
C LEU A 292 -2.74 20.95 0.62
N LEU A 293 -3.28 21.07 -0.59
CA LEU A 293 -3.87 22.30 -1.11
C LEU A 293 -5.38 22.37 -0.92
N SER A 294 -6.08 21.25 -0.99
CA SER A 294 -7.54 21.14 -0.92
C SER A 294 -7.99 19.93 -0.10
N PRO A 295 -7.74 19.93 1.22
CA PRO A 295 -8.16 18.81 2.09
C PRO A 295 -9.68 18.77 2.20
N GLN A 296 -10.27 17.57 2.14
CA GLN A 296 -11.71 17.39 2.07
C GLN A 296 -12.35 16.95 3.40
N HIS A 297 -11.64 16.23 4.25
CA HIS A 297 -12.17 15.69 5.51
C HIS A 297 -12.13 16.67 6.69
N TRP A 298 -12.47 17.95 6.45
CA TRP A 298 -12.51 18.98 7.50
C TRP A 298 -13.53 18.69 8.60
N ASP A 299 -14.67 18.16 8.23
CA ASP A 299 -15.77 17.85 9.16
C ASP A 299 -15.60 16.46 9.79
N ASP A 300 -14.74 15.61 9.21
CA ASP A 300 -14.49 14.26 9.70
C ASP A 300 -13.41 14.20 10.78
N GLN A 301 -12.46 15.14 10.77
CA GLN A 301 -11.41 15.21 11.78
C GLN A 301 -12.00 15.51 13.18
N PRO A 302 -11.33 15.13 14.28
CA PRO A 302 -10.01 14.50 14.35
C PRO A 302 -10.06 12.97 14.16
N PHE A 303 -8.91 12.38 13.81
CA PHE A 303 -8.72 10.96 13.63
C PHE A 303 -7.89 10.35 14.77
N GLU A 304 -8.30 9.19 15.28
CA GLU A 304 -7.57 8.50 16.36
C GLU A 304 -6.40 7.68 15.87
N LEU A 305 -6.43 7.28 14.59
CA LEU A 305 -5.34 6.59 13.94
C LEU A 305 -5.11 7.18 12.55
N ILE A 306 -3.85 7.57 12.31
CA ILE A 306 -3.39 7.98 10.98
C ILE A 306 -2.25 7.05 10.60
N VAL A 307 -2.36 6.42 9.43
CA VAL A 307 -1.30 5.60 8.82
C VAL A 307 -1.06 6.14 7.43
N SER A 308 0.20 6.36 7.05
CA SER A 308 0.47 6.91 5.73
C SER A 308 1.85 6.57 5.22
N ASN A 309 1.95 6.37 3.90
CA ASN A 309 3.17 6.39 3.14
C ASN A 309 3.06 7.48 2.05
N PRO A 310 3.20 8.76 2.42
CA PRO A 310 3.04 9.87 1.48
C PRO A 310 4.15 9.87 0.43
N PRO A 311 3.92 10.45 -0.76
CA PRO A 311 4.92 10.50 -1.81
C PRO A 311 6.14 11.32 -1.39
N PHE A 312 7.35 10.77 -1.61
CA PHE A 312 8.60 11.40 -1.17
C PHE A 312 9.04 12.53 -2.10
N SER A 313 9.40 13.66 -1.49
CA SER A 313 10.03 14.80 -2.15
C SER A 313 9.26 15.33 -3.36
N VAL A 314 7.93 15.33 -3.28
CA VAL A 314 7.10 15.92 -4.33
C VAL A 314 6.96 17.43 -4.16
N PRO A 315 6.99 18.21 -5.25
CA PRO A 315 6.64 19.62 -5.22
C PRO A 315 5.16 19.80 -4.85
N TRP A 316 4.85 20.71 -3.92
CA TRP A 316 3.49 21.02 -3.51
C TRP A 316 3.07 22.47 -3.73
N ARG A 317 3.96 23.26 -4.36
CA ARG A 317 3.69 24.63 -4.85
C ARG A 317 3.08 25.58 -3.81
N ALA A 318 3.52 25.47 -2.55
CA ALA A 318 3.01 26.32 -1.47
C ALA A 318 3.18 27.83 -1.75
N SER A 319 4.23 28.22 -2.48
CA SER A 319 4.49 29.60 -2.88
C SER A 319 3.43 30.20 -3.80
N GLU A 320 2.67 29.36 -4.52
CA GLU A 320 1.55 29.80 -5.37
C GLU A 320 0.33 30.22 -4.55
N ASN A 321 0.25 29.80 -3.27
CA ASN A 321 -0.80 30.19 -2.33
C ASN A 321 -0.21 30.79 -1.04
N PRO A 322 0.07 32.09 -0.98
CA PRO A 322 0.65 32.74 0.19
C PRO A 322 -0.19 32.62 1.47
N LEU A 323 -1.50 32.33 1.35
CA LEU A 323 -2.38 32.17 2.51
C LEU A 323 -2.14 30.88 3.28
N LEU A 324 -1.46 29.89 2.69
CA LEU A 324 -1.13 28.63 3.37
C LEU A 324 -0.32 28.83 4.65
N ILE A 325 0.44 29.92 4.78
CA ILE A 325 1.15 30.23 6.04
C ILE A 325 0.18 30.47 7.21
N ASN A 326 -1.07 30.83 6.94
CA ASN A 326 -2.11 31.03 7.93
C ASN A 326 -3.02 29.81 8.10
N ASP A 327 -2.85 28.77 7.28
CA ASP A 327 -3.60 27.53 7.41
C ASP A 327 -3.32 26.90 8.78
N PRO A 328 -4.34 26.53 9.56
CA PRO A 328 -4.20 25.97 10.92
C PRO A 328 -3.39 24.67 10.94
N ARG A 329 -3.24 23.97 9.83
CA ARG A 329 -2.39 22.79 9.70
C ARG A 329 -0.89 23.13 9.73
N PHE A 330 -0.48 24.27 9.18
CA PHE A 330 0.92 24.66 8.97
C PHE A 330 1.37 25.84 9.84
N SER A 331 0.49 26.77 10.12
CA SER A 331 0.78 28.00 10.88
C SER A 331 1.45 27.78 12.24
N PRO A 332 1.18 26.68 13.00
CA PRO A 332 1.82 26.50 14.30
C PRO A 332 3.35 26.36 14.26
N ALA A 333 3.91 25.88 13.16
CA ALA A 333 5.37 25.79 12.99
C ALA A 333 6.01 27.14 12.58
N GLY A 334 5.20 28.15 12.25
CA GLY A 334 5.65 29.47 11.79
C GLY A 334 6.40 29.47 10.46
N VAL A 335 6.36 28.38 9.72
CA VAL A 335 7.04 28.19 8.43
C VAL A 335 6.34 27.09 7.63
N LEU A 336 6.28 27.27 6.32
CA LEU A 336 5.83 26.21 5.40
C LEU A 336 7.00 25.27 5.09
N ALA A 337 6.67 24.01 4.80
CA ALA A 337 7.62 23.06 4.21
C ALA A 337 8.17 23.61 2.89
N PRO A 338 9.38 23.22 2.44
CA PRO A 338 9.94 23.68 1.18
C PRO A 338 9.01 23.38 0.00
N ASP A 339 8.84 24.33 -0.90
CA ASP A 339 7.99 24.24 -2.09
C ASP A 339 8.23 22.99 -2.95
N SER A 340 9.49 22.59 -3.04
CA SER A 340 9.93 21.44 -3.81
C SER A 340 9.80 20.09 -3.08
N LYS A 341 9.32 20.08 -1.80
CA LYS A 341 9.29 18.89 -0.93
C LYS A 341 8.15 18.98 0.07
N GLY A 342 7.04 18.32 -0.27
CA GLY A 342 5.84 18.28 0.56
C GLY A 342 5.91 17.36 1.78
N ASP A 343 7.01 16.62 1.98
CA ASP A 343 7.13 15.59 3.04
C ASP A 343 6.72 16.12 4.41
N MET A 344 7.30 17.26 4.85
CA MET A 344 6.96 17.87 6.14
C MET A 344 5.56 18.49 6.18
N ALA A 345 4.97 18.82 5.03
CA ALA A 345 3.59 19.31 4.97
C ALA A 345 2.61 18.16 5.26
N PHE A 346 2.84 16.94 4.77
CA PHE A 346 2.05 15.77 5.13
C PHE A 346 2.14 15.44 6.63
N ILE A 347 3.32 15.59 7.24
CA ILE A 347 3.51 15.40 8.69
C ILE A 347 2.72 16.44 9.49
N MET A 348 2.78 17.71 9.10
CA MET A 348 2.06 18.79 9.77
C MET A 348 0.53 18.64 9.59
N HIS A 349 0.08 18.26 8.40
CA HIS A 349 -1.32 17.94 8.13
C HIS A 349 -1.81 16.80 9.02
N SER A 350 -1.08 15.69 9.06
CA SER A 350 -1.41 14.53 9.89
C SER A 350 -1.46 14.90 11.39
N LEU A 351 -0.46 15.64 11.87
CA LEU A 351 -0.45 16.11 13.25
C LEU A 351 -1.65 17.01 13.57
N SER A 352 -1.99 17.92 12.68
CA SER A 352 -3.13 18.83 12.87
C SER A 352 -4.43 18.05 13.06
N TRP A 353 -4.68 17.08 12.20
CA TRP A 353 -5.91 16.28 12.19
C TRP A 353 -5.89 15.08 13.15
N LEU A 354 -4.79 14.85 13.84
CA LEU A 354 -4.68 13.79 14.85
C LEU A 354 -5.50 14.16 16.10
N ALA A 355 -6.27 13.20 16.60
CA ALA A 355 -6.98 13.32 17.88
C ALA A 355 -5.99 13.46 19.05
N SER A 356 -6.45 14.02 20.17
CA SER A 356 -5.62 14.17 21.37
C SER A 356 -5.09 12.84 21.92
N ASN A 357 -5.88 11.76 21.81
CA ASN A 357 -5.52 10.38 22.16
C ASN A 357 -5.01 9.56 20.95
N GLY A 358 -4.80 10.21 19.81
CA GLY A 358 -4.45 9.58 18.55
C GLY A 358 -2.98 9.22 18.44
N ALA A 359 -2.69 8.35 17.47
CA ALA A 359 -1.34 8.04 17.01
C ALA A 359 -1.26 8.14 15.48
N ALA A 360 -0.16 8.70 14.96
CA ALA A 360 0.11 8.73 13.53
C ALA A 360 1.43 8.03 13.24
N ALA A 361 1.41 7.00 12.38
CA ALA A 361 2.57 6.26 11.91
C ALA A 361 2.81 6.59 10.43
N ILE A 362 3.88 7.31 10.13
CA ILE A 362 4.12 7.89 8.80
C ILE A 362 5.48 7.46 8.29
N VAL A 363 5.52 6.90 7.07
CA VAL A 363 6.78 6.60 6.37
C VAL A 363 7.40 7.91 5.90
N CYS A 364 8.70 8.05 6.13
CA CYS A 364 9.42 9.27 5.88
C CYS A 364 10.68 9.04 5.05
N PHE A 365 10.95 9.95 4.12
CA PHE A 365 12.24 10.03 3.48
C PHE A 365 13.31 10.48 4.50
N PRO A 366 14.47 9.79 4.63
CA PRO A 366 15.45 10.06 5.68
C PRO A 366 15.95 11.51 5.71
N GLY A 367 15.98 12.18 4.56
CA GLY A 367 16.45 13.56 4.45
C GLY A 367 15.72 14.56 5.34
N ILE A 368 14.44 14.35 5.62
CA ILE A 368 13.67 15.26 6.48
C ILE A 368 14.13 15.22 7.94
N MET A 369 14.85 14.17 8.35
CA MET A 369 15.32 13.99 9.72
C MET A 369 16.49 14.94 10.05
N TYR A 370 17.28 15.39 9.04
CA TYR A 370 18.52 16.16 9.29
C TYR A 370 18.67 17.46 8.47
N ARG A 371 17.90 17.66 7.38
CA ARG A 371 18.04 18.87 6.57
C ARG A 371 17.75 20.13 7.39
N GLY A 372 18.46 21.21 7.06
CA GLY A 372 18.29 22.53 7.68
C GLY A 372 17.10 23.33 7.12
N GLY A 373 17.06 24.62 7.45
CA GLY A 373 16.07 25.55 6.93
C GLY A 373 14.65 25.34 7.48
N ALA A 374 13.65 25.31 6.60
CA ALA A 374 12.25 25.15 6.99
C ALA A 374 11.98 23.81 7.65
N GLU A 375 12.53 22.70 7.12
CA GLU A 375 12.37 21.37 7.70
C GLU A 375 12.89 21.29 9.13
N GLN A 376 14.01 21.95 9.44
CA GLN A 376 14.56 22.02 10.79
C GLN A 376 13.64 22.79 11.75
N LYS A 377 13.05 23.90 11.29
CA LYS A 377 12.10 24.68 12.11
C LYS A 377 10.84 23.87 12.43
N ILE A 378 10.37 23.08 11.47
CA ILE A 378 9.25 22.17 11.69
C ILE A 378 9.64 21.08 12.71
N ARG A 379 10.81 20.42 12.57
CA ARG A 379 11.30 19.46 13.58
C ARG A 379 11.41 20.08 14.96
N LYS A 380 11.92 21.31 15.04
CA LYS A 380 11.95 22.06 16.31
C LYS A 380 10.54 22.18 16.91
N TYR A 381 9.56 22.60 16.11
CA TYR A 381 8.17 22.69 16.56
C TYR A 381 7.64 21.33 17.08
N LEU A 382 7.89 20.25 16.34
CA LEU A 382 7.44 18.90 16.70
C LEU A 382 8.06 18.41 18.01
N VAL A 383 9.36 18.62 18.22
CA VAL A 383 10.10 18.16 19.40
C VAL A 383 9.78 19.03 20.63
N ASP A 384 9.80 20.35 20.48
CA ASP A 384 9.53 21.29 21.58
C ASP A 384 8.11 21.13 22.15
N ASN A 385 7.14 20.73 21.31
CA ASN A 385 5.77 20.44 21.72
C ASN A 385 5.54 18.96 22.07
N ASN A 386 6.59 18.15 22.12
CA ASN A 386 6.55 16.75 22.54
C ASN A 386 5.67 15.85 21.66
N TYR A 387 5.60 16.10 20.35
CA TYR A 387 4.75 15.34 19.43
C TYR A 387 5.44 14.10 18.83
N VAL A 388 6.78 14.09 18.74
CA VAL A 388 7.52 12.95 18.20
C VAL A 388 7.62 11.87 19.28
N ASP A 389 6.99 10.72 19.07
CA ASP A 389 7.02 9.59 20.00
C ASP A 389 8.21 8.66 19.73
N ALA A 390 8.38 8.26 18.46
CA ALA A 390 9.50 7.45 18.03
C ALA A 390 9.93 7.77 16.59
N VAL A 391 11.19 7.49 16.28
CA VAL A 391 11.73 7.44 14.91
C VAL A 391 12.41 6.08 14.73
N ILE A 392 11.95 5.32 13.74
CA ILE A 392 12.40 3.97 13.47
C ILE A 392 13.04 3.93 12.08
N GLN A 393 14.33 3.63 12.01
CA GLN A 393 15.04 3.43 10.75
C GLN A 393 14.83 2.00 10.26
N LEU A 394 14.28 1.85 9.06
CA LEU A 394 14.01 0.55 8.44
C LEU A 394 15.19 0.06 7.60
N PRO A 395 15.25 -1.24 7.27
CA PRO A 395 16.22 -1.78 6.33
C PRO A 395 16.14 -1.13 4.95
N SER A 396 17.26 -1.09 4.25
CA SER A 396 17.29 -0.74 2.82
C SER A 396 16.61 -1.82 1.96
N ASN A 397 16.28 -1.49 0.72
CA ASN A 397 15.69 -2.42 -0.26
C ASN A 397 14.37 -3.12 0.21
N LEU A 398 13.58 -2.49 1.08
CA LEU A 398 12.24 -2.97 1.42
C LEU A 398 11.22 -2.60 0.32
N PHE A 399 11.27 -1.37 -0.17
CA PHE A 399 10.35 -0.87 -1.18
C PHE A 399 10.80 -1.24 -2.59
N LEU A 400 9.86 -1.51 -3.46
CA LEU A 400 10.15 -1.81 -4.86
C LEU A 400 10.84 -0.61 -5.52
N ASN A 401 11.97 -0.89 -6.20
CA ASN A 401 12.79 0.12 -6.90
C ASN A 401 13.37 1.24 -6.00
N VAL A 402 13.32 1.10 -4.67
CA VAL A 402 13.91 2.02 -3.71
C VAL A 402 15.01 1.30 -2.93
N THR A 403 16.26 1.69 -3.18
CA THR A 403 17.43 1.05 -2.57
C THR A 403 17.85 1.65 -1.24
N ILE A 404 17.38 2.85 -0.91
CA ILE A 404 17.68 3.53 0.35
C ILE A 404 16.82 2.97 1.49
N SER A 405 17.31 3.08 2.71
CA SER A 405 16.48 2.92 3.91
C SER A 405 15.48 4.07 4.00
N VAL A 406 14.34 3.83 4.63
CA VAL A 406 13.35 4.84 4.99
C VAL A 406 13.15 4.84 6.50
N ASP A 407 12.56 5.89 7.02
CA ASP A 407 12.25 5.99 8.44
C ASP A 407 10.73 5.95 8.65
N ILE A 408 10.28 5.50 9.82
CA ILE A 408 8.91 5.70 10.29
C ILE A 408 8.97 6.76 11.41
N MET A 409 8.16 7.80 11.28
CA MET A 409 7.91 8.76 12.35
C MET A 409 6.59 8.43 13.02
N LEU A 410 6.62 8.16 14.32
CA LEU A 410 5.44 7.96 15.14
C LEU A 410 5.14 9.25 15.90
N LEU A 411 3.95 9.81 15.69
CA LEU A 411 3.48 11.03 16.36
C LEU A 411 2.38 10.70 17.36
N LYS A 412 2.40 11.36 18.52
CA LYS A 412 1.35 11.33 19.54
C LYS A 412 1.21 12.71 20.19
N LYS A 413 -0.02 13.06 20.60
CA LYS A 413 -0.29 14.30 21.34
C LYS A 413 -0.35 14.11 22.87
N ASN A 414 -0.53 12.88 23.34
CA ASN A 414 -0.73 12.53 24.76
C ASN A 414 0.42 11.74 25.36
N LYS A 415 1.65 12.05 24.99
CA LYS A 415 2.82 11.40 25.58
C LYS A 415 2.92 11.66 27.09
N THR A 416 3.41 10.66 27.82
CA THR A 416 3.59 10.71 29.27
C THR A 416 5.00 11.13 29.69
N ASP A 417 5.94 11.15 28.75
CA ASP A 417 7.33 11.57 28.94
C ASP A 417 7.73 12.65 27.92
N ASN A 418 8.88 13.30 28.15
CA ASN A 418 9.47 14.29 27.25
C ASN A 418 10.72 13.72 26.55
N ALA A 419 10.55 12.60 25.85
CA ALA A 419 11.64 11.93 25.16
C ALA A 419 11.19 11.36 23.81
N VAL A 420 12.11 11.20 22.88
CA VAL A 420 11.94 10.51 21.59
C VAL A 420 12.64 9.18 21.66
N LEU A 421 11.97 8.10 21.27
CA LEU A 421 12.59 6.79 21.11
C LEU A 421 13.16 6.66 19.70
N PHE A 422 14.46 6.44 19.59
CA PHE A 422 15.14 6.15 18.31
C PHE A 422 15.40 4.66 18.21
N VAL A 423 15.00 4.02 17.10
CA VAL A 423 15.15 2.58 16.88
C VAL A 423 15.90 2.33 15.56
N ASP A 424 17.05 1.67 15.63
CA ASP A 424 17.80 1.19 14.47
C ASP A 424 17.37 -0.24 14.10
N ALA A 425 16.34 -0.34 13.26
CA ALA A 425 15.90 -1.60 12.70
C ALA A 425 16.55 -1.93 11.34
N SER A 426 17.63 -1.24 10.96
CA SER A 426 18.28 -1.40 9.64
C SER A 426 18.79 -2.82 9.36
N LYS A 427 19.01 -3.62 10.41
CA LYS A 427 19.43 -5.02 10.33
C LYS A 427 18.28 -6.03 10.51
N GLU A 428 17.06 -5.57 10.78
CA GLU A 428 15.88 -6.39 11.00
C GLU A 428 15.21 -6.79 9.69
N PHE A 429 15.75 -7.77 8.98
CA PHE A 429 15.17 -8.26 7.74
C PHE A 429 15.54 -9.70 7.42
N VAL A 430 14.74 -10.31 6.55
CA VAL A 430 15.07 -11.52 5.82
C VAL A 430 15.26 -11.20 4.34
N LYS A 431 16.27 -11.79 3.71
CA LYS A 431 16.55 -11.56 2.30
C LYS A 431 15.70 -12.47 1.42
N VAL A 432 14.92 -11.89 0.51
CA VAL A 432 14.08 -12.62 -0.44
C VAL A 432 14.45 -12.18 -1.85
N THR A 433 15.17 -13.02 -2.59
CA THR A 433 15.64 -12.74 -3.97
C THR A 433 16.32 -11.37 -4.12
N LYS A 434 15.61 -10.37 -4.66
CA LYS A 434 16.14 -9.02 -4.92
C LYS A 434 15.87 -8.03 -3.79
N ASN A 435 14.81 -8.24 -3.00
CA ASN A 435 14.36 -7.29 -1.97
C ASN A 435 14.52 -7.90 -0.57
N ASN A 436 14.61 -7.02 0.43
CA ASN A 436 14.50 -7.38 1.83
C ASN A 436 13.02 -7.42 2.23
N ARG A 437 12.69 -8.18 3.28
CA ARG A 437 11.36 -8.23 3.90
C ARG A 437 11.49 -8.20 5.42
N LEU A 438 10.50 -7.65 6.08
CA LEU A 438 10.33 -7.82 7.53
C LEU A 438 9.62 -9.14 7.80
N SER A 439 10.22 -10.02 8.62
CA SER A 439 9.51 -11.19 9.15
C SER A 439 8.62 -10.78 10.32
N ASP A 440 7.69 -11.67 10.70
CA ASP A 440 6.84 -11.46 11.88
C ASP A 440 7.67 -11.25 13.16
N ASP A 441 8.84 -11.92 13.27
CA ASP A 441 9.76 -11.74 14.39
C ASP A 441 10.38 -10.35 14.38
N ASN A 442 10.79 -9.83 13.21
CA ASN A 442 11.30 -8.48 13.08
C ASN A 442 10.24 -7.45 13.48
N ILE A 443 9.01 -7.60 12.97
CA ILE A 443 7.88 -6.71 13.30
C ILE A 443 7.60 -6.77 14.81
N ARG A 444 7.50 -7.97 15.41
CA ARG A 444 7.25 -8.13 16.84
C ARG A 444 8.33 -7.48 17.70
N ARG A 445 9.60 -7.63 17.33
CA ARG A 445 10.71 -7.00 18.05
C ARG A 445 10.61 -5.49 18.03
N ILE A 446 10.44 -4.89 16.85
CA ILE A 446 10.30 -3.44 16.69
C ILE A 446 9.12 -2.92 17.52
N VAL A 447 7.93 -3.53 17.37
CA VAL A 447 6.72 -3.12 18.07
C VAL A 447 6.86 -3.26 19.60
N SER A 448 7.47 -4.35 20.08
CA SER A 448 7.70 -4.56 21.52
C SER A 448 8.58 -3.45 22.13
N VAL A 449 9.70 -3.13 21.48
CA VAL A 449 10.62 -2.09 21.95
C VAL A 449 9.96 -0.71 21.97
N VAL A 450 9.16 -0.40 20.95
CA VAL A 450 8.40 0.86 20.88
C VAL A 450 7.30 0.91 21.93
N ALA A 451 6.58 -0.20 22.15
CA ALA A 451 5.52 -0.27 23.16
C ALA A 451 6.05 -0.11 24.58
N GLU A 452 7.18 -0.73 24.88
CA GLU A 452 7.85 -0.69 26.19
C GLU A 452 8.69 0.57 26.39
N ARG A 453 8.98 1.33 25.31
CA ARG A 453 9.84 2.54 25.32
C ARG A 453 11.18 2.29 26.01
N ARG A 454 11.82 1.16 25.72
CA ARG A 454 13.04 0.72 26.41
C ARG A 454 14.29 0.98 25.58
N ASP A 455 15.39 1.29 26.29
CA ASP A 455 16.73 1.26 25.71
C ASP A 455 17.15 -0.18 25.43
N GLU A 456 17.76 -0.40 24.26
CA GLU A 456 18.38 -1.67 23.89
C GLU A 456 19.70 -1.37 23.15
N GLN A 457 20.80 -1.90 23.65
CA GLN A 457 22.13 -1.62 23.11
C GLN A 457 22.20 -1.93 21.61
N HIS A 458 22.72 -1.01 20.81
CA HIS A 458 22.85 -1.09 19.35
C HIS A 458 21.51 -1.24 18.59
N PHE A 459 20.37 -1.06 19.27
CA PHE A 459 19.06 -1.19 18.63
C PHE A 459 18.12 -0.02 18.95
N ALA A 460 18.01 0.41 20.21
CA ALA A 460 17.09 1.49 20.57
C ALA A 460 17.64 2.37 21.69
N ARG A 461 17.34 3.68 21.61
CA ARG A 461 17.69 4.65 22.67
C ARG A 461 16.56 5.64 22.89
N LEU A 462 16.17 5.80 24.15
CA LEU A 462 15.23 6.83 24.59
C LEU A 462 16.01 8.13 24.90
N VAL A 463 15.74 9.19 24.15
CA VAL A 463 16.52 10.43 24.19
C VAL A 463 15.61 11.57 24.64
N PRO A 464 15.94 12.29 25.75
CA PRO A 464 15.20 13.47 26.17
C PRO A 464 15.10 14.55 25.09
N ASN A 465 13.96 15.23 25.00
CA ASN A 465 13.76 16.31 24.01
C ASN A 465 14.82 17.42 24.13
N ASP A 466 15.32 17.71 25.35
CA ASP A 466 16.36 18.70 25.59
C ASP A 466 17.71 18.28 24.94
N GLU A 467 18.02 16.98 24.93
CA GLU A 467 19.19 16.45 24.22
C GLU A 467 19.03 16.57 22.70
N VAL A 468 17.84 16.24 22.17
CA VAL A 468 17.51 16.41 20.74
C VAL A 468 17.60 17.88 20.33
N GLY A 469 17.07 18.80 21.17
CA GLY A 469 17.10 20.24 20.95
C GLY A 469 18.44 20.93 21.29
N SER A 470 19.44 20.19 21.79
CA SER A 470 20.75 20.74 22.14
C SER A 470 21.44 21.41 20.95
N LYS A 471 22.39 22.31 21.25
CA LYS A 471 23.20 22.96 20.19
C LYS A 471 23.99 21.96 19.35
N GLN A 472 24.36 20.83 19.92
CA GLN A 472 25.10 19.77 19.21
C GLN A 472 24.19 19.04 18.23
N ASN A 473 22.99 18.65 18.67
CA ASN A 473 22.09 17.82 17.87
C ASN A 473 21.15 18.65 16.98
N ASN A 474 20.84 19.89 17.38
CA ASN A 474 20.14 20.90 16.58
C ASN A 474 18.85 20.37 15.91
N TYR A 475 18.04 19.63 16.70
CA TYR A 475 16.80 18.96 16.26
C TYR A 475 17.01 17.96 15.10
N ASN A 476 18.18 17.34 15.04
CA ASN A 476 18.43 16.20 14.16
C ASN A 476 17.65 14.99 14.70
N LEU A 477 16.86 14.34 13.86
CA LEU A 477 16.06 13.15 14.18
C LEU A 477 16.59 11.87 13.50
N SER A 478 17.79 11.91 12.90
CA SER A 478 18.42 10.71 12.32
C SER A 478 18.76 9.70 13.42
N VAL A 479 18.32 8.48 13.27
CA VAL A 479 18.53 7.41 14.25
C VAL A 479 20.01 7.17 14.53
N SER A 480 20.86 7.20 13.50
CA SER A 480 22.31 7.03 13.63
C SER A 480 23.04 8.10 14.47
N THR A 481 22.35 9.22 14.80
CA THR A 481 22.88 10.23 15.71
C THR A 481 22.84 9.77 17.17
N TYR A 482 21.89 8.89 17.49
CA TYR A 482 21.58 8.51 18.87
C TYR A 482 21.82 7.03 19.17
N VAL A 483 21.65 6.17 18.17
CA VAL A 483 21.86 4.72 18.31
C VAL A 483 23.18 4.35 17.64
N GLU A 484 24.16 3.95 18.48
CA GLU A 484 25.46 3.51 18.01
C GLU A 484 25.36 2.10 17.44
N GLN A 485 25.77 1.91 16.20
CA GLN A 485 25.79 0.59 15.57
C GLN A 485 26.90 -0.28 16.17
N GLU A 486 26.63 -1.58 16.25
CA GLU A 486 27.65 -2.56 16.63
C GLU A 486 28.81 -2.52 15.63
N ASP A 487 30.04 -2.34 16.14
CA ASP A 487 31.25 -2.43 15.32
C ASP A 487 31.56 -3.89 14.98
N THR A 488 31.01 -4.33 13.85
CA THR A 488 31.21 -5.69 13.31
C THR A 488 32.50 -5.84 12.50
N ARG A 489 33.32 -4.79 12.43
CA ARG A 489 34.61 -4.88 11.73
C ARG A 489 35.50 -5.89 12.44
N GLU A 490 36.02 -6.87 11.70
CA GLU A 490 37.05 -7.76 12.22
C GLU A 490 38.21 -6.92 12.76
N LYS A 491 38.59 -7.15 14.03
CA LYS A 491 39.81 -6.56 14.58
C LYS A 491 40.99 -7.18 13.82
N ILE A 492 41.43 -6.47 12.79
CA ILE A 492 42.57 -6.88 11.99
C ILE A 492 43.80 -6.86 12.90
N ASP A 493 44.32 -8.05 13.20
CA ASP A 493 45.62 -8.19 13.82
C ASP A 493 46.69 -7.82 12.78
N ILE A 494 47.14 -6.56 12.86
CA ILE A 494 48.14 -6.00 11.93
C ILE A 494 49.43 -6.83 11.95
N VAL A 495 49.79 -7.40 13.09
CA VAL A 495 50.99 -8.21 13.22
C VAL A 495 50.85 -9.52 12.46
N LYS A 496 49.71 -10.18 12.61
CA LYS A 496 49.39 -11.42 11.88
C LYS A 496 49.28 -11.17 10.38
N LEU A 497 48.56 -10.11 9.98
CA LEU A 497 48.43 -9.74 8.57
C LEU A 497 49.77 -9.41 7.92
N ASN A 498 50.66 -8.67 8.61
CA ASN A 498 52.01 -8.38 8.12
C ASN A 498 52.85 -9.67 7.99
N ALA A 499 52.70 -10.63 8.89
CA ALA A 499 53.37 -11.93 8.79
C ALA A 499 52.90 -12.71 7.57
N GLU A 500 51.59 -12.77 7.34
CA GLU A 500 50.97 -13.42 6.16
C GLU A 500 51.43 -12.74 4.84
N ILE A 501 51.46 -11.39 4.79
CA ILE A 501 51.98 -10.65 3.64
C ILE A 501 53.45 -10.99 3.39
N ALA A 502 54.28 -11.05 4.43
CA ALA A 502 55.71 -11.40 4.29
C ALA A 502 55.88 -12.82 3.73
N GLU A 503 55.05 -13.77 4.15
CA GLU A 503 55.05 -15.15 3.65
C GLU A 503 54.65 -15.23 2.17
N ILE A 504 53.59 -14.48 1.77
CA ILE A 504 53.15 -14.36 0.38
C ILE A 504 54.23 -13.77 -0.52
N VAL A 505 54.89 -12.67 -0.09
CA VAL A 505 55.98 -12.03 -0.83
C VAL A 505 57.18 -12.97 -0.99
N ALA A 506 57.52 -13.69 0.07
CA ALA A 506 58.63 -14.69 -0.01
C ALA A 506 58.31 -15.82 -1.00
N ARG A 507 57.04 -16.26 -1.05
CA ARG A 507 56.57 -17.28 -2.00
C ARG A 507 56.58 -16.77 -3.44
N GLU A 508 56.12 -15.50 -3.64
CA GLU A 508 56.18 -14.86 -4.94
C GLU A 508 57.60 -14.74 -5.49
N GLN A 509 58.54 -14.40 -4.63
CA GLN A 509 59.95 -14.28 -5.00
C GLN A 509 60.54 -15.61 -5.45
N LYS A 510 60.24 -16.70 -4.73
CA LYS A 510 60.66 -18.04 -5.16
C LYS A 510 60.08 -18.44 -6.51
N LEU A 511 58.81 -18.15 -6.74
CA LEU A 511 58.17 -18.46 -8.03
C LEU A 511 58.80 -17.65 -9.18
N ARG A 512 59.16 -16.41 -8.95
CA ARG A 512 59.90 -15.60 -9.92
C ARG A 512 61.27 -16.20 -10.25
N GLU A 513 62.05 -16.58 -9.24
CA GLU A 513 63.34 -17.21 -9.44
C GLU A 513 63.22 -18.55 -10.21
N GLU A 514 62.13 -19.33 -10.00
CA GLU A 514 61.87 -20.54 -10.77
C GLU A 514 61.52 -20.24 -12.22
N ILE A 515 60.70 -19.22 -12.47
CA ILE A 515 60.36 -18.77 -13.84
C ILE A 515 61.60 -18.27 -14.57
N ASP A 516 62.44 -17.47 -13.92
CA ASP A 516 63.68 -16.94 -14.50
C ASP A 516 64.66 -18.08 -14.87
N ARG A 517 64.71 -19.14 -14.02
CA ARG A 517 65.50 -20.34 -14.31
C ARG A 517 64.98 -21.11 -15.53
N ILE A 518 63.68 -21.30 -15.63
CA ILE A 518 63.05 -21.99 -16.77
C ILE A 518 63.25 -21.16 -18.06
N ILE A 519 63.14 -19.84 -18.00
CA ILE A 519 63.41 -18.97 -19.16
C ILE A 519 64.88 -19.08 -19.58
N ALA A 520 65.81 -19.14 -18.64
CA ALA A 520 67.21 -19.28 -18.94
C ALA A 520 67.53 -20.66 -19.57
N GLU A 521 66.93 -21.75 -19.11
CA GLU A 521 67.01 -23.10 -19.68
C GLU A 521 66.47 -23.13 -21.12
N ILE A 522 65.30 -22.60 -21.36
CA ILE A 522 64.68 -22.51 -22.72
C ILE A 522 65.53 -21.65 -23.66
N GLY A 523 66.09 -20.55 -23.15
CA GLY A 523 66.94 -19.66 -23.93
C GLY A 523 68.29 -20.25 -24.35
N ASN A 524 68.81 -21.24 -23.60
CA ASN A 524 70.01 -21.99 -23.93
C ASN A 524 69.75 -23.13 -24.91
N ASP A 525 68.55 -23.78 -24.90
CA ASP A 525 68.18 -24.83 -25.87
C ASP A 525 67.93 -24.31 -27.28
N GLN A 526 67.72 -23.00 -27.44
CA GLN A 526 67.57 -22.38 -28.77
C GLN A 526 68.90 -21.94 -29.42
N ARG A 527 70.04 -22.17 -28.74
CA ARG A 527 71.39 -21.82 -29.22
C ARG A 527 72.25 -23.01 -29.58
N THR A 528 71.72 -24.25 -29.47
CA THR A 528 72.30 -25.49 -30.03
C THR A 528 71.48 -25.92 -31.24
#